data_8b952a93a609d348f479abd826c4b2a0
#
_entry.id   8b952a93a609d348f479abd826c4b2a0
#
_cell.length_a   1.000
_cell.length_b   1.000
_cell.length_c   1.000
_cell.angle_alpha   90.00
_cell.angle_beta   90.00
_cell.angle_gamma   90.00
#
_symmetry.space_group_name_H-M   'P 1'
#
loop_
_entity.id
_entity.type
_entity.pdbx_description
1 polymer ?
#
loop_
_entity_poly.entity_id
_entity_poly.type
_entity_poly.pdbx_seq_one_letter_code
_entity_poly.pdbx_strand_id
1 'polypeptide(L)'
;MVKFKLNGRDVEIEEGRTLINYLREECDLTSVKNGCGEGACGACMVLVDGKATKACILKSDKIEGKEIQTVEGLSDRDKKVFAYAFSKAGAVQCGFCIPGMVISAKALLLKTLNPTLDEVKKALMGNICRCTGYVKIEKAVLMAAEILRENRDVPTVFCKGIVGEEMGRIDAEDKILAEGEYVDDMKINGMIYGFALRSKYPRALVK
;
A
#
# COMPACT_ATOMS: atom_id res chain seq x y z
N MET A 1 2.66 2.55 -27.25
CA MET A 1 2.99 3.20 -25.95
C MET A 1 1.74 3.90 -25.44
N VAL A 2 1.39 3.71 -24.19
CA VAL A 2 0.23 4.32 -23.52
C VAL A 2 0.75 5.41 -22.59
N LYS A 3 0.22 6.63 -22.71
CA LYS A 3 0.63 7.80 -21.92
C LYS A 3 -0.31 8.02 -20.74
N PHE A 4 0.27 8.29 -19.57
CA PHE A 4 -0.51 8.59 -18.36
C PHE A 4 0.33 9.42 -17.38
N LYS A 5 -0.29 9.90 -16.29
CA LYS A 5 0.43 10.56 -15.20
C LYS A 5 0.69 9.59 -14.05
N LEU A 6 1.93 9.52 -13.58
CA LEU A 6 2.34 8.75 -12.42
C LEU A 6 2.94 9.66 -11.36
N ASN A 7 2.29 9.78 -10.21
CA ASN A 7 2.73 10.65 -9.11
C ASN A 7 3.02 12.08 -9.59
N GLY A 8 2.16 12.61 -10.47
CA GLY A 8 2.25 13.96 -11.04
C GLY A 8 3.23 14.11 -12.22
N ARG A 9 3.90 13.05 -12.68
CA ARG A 9 4.84 13.07 -13.81
C ARG A 9 4.23 12.36 -15.02
N ASP A 10 4.44 12.90 -16.21
CA ASP A 10 4.04 12.25 -17.46
C ASP A 10 4.99 11.08 -17.76
N VAL A 11 4.42 9.90 -17.98
CA VAL A 11 5.15 8.65 -18.24
C VAL A 11 4.48 7.85 -19.37
N GLU A 12 5.22 6.90 -19.93
CA GLU A 12 4.74 6.00 -20.97
C GLU A 12 5.00 4.55 -20.57
N ILE A 13 4.07 3.66 -20.92
CA ILE A 13 4.16 2.22 -20.71
C ILE A 13 3.88 1.47 -22.01
N GLU A 14 4.47 0.31 -22.20
CA GLU A 14 4.17 -0.58 -23.32
C GLU A 14 2.72 -1.09 -23.28
N GLU A 15 2.11 -1.25 -24.45
CA GLU A 15 0.77 -1.79 -24.60
C GLU A 15 0.69 -3.26 -24.13
N GLY A 16 -0.42 -3.62 -23.44
CA GLY A 16 -0.65 -4.98 -22.97
C GLY A 16 0.05 -5.34 -21.63
N ARG A 17 0.94 -4.47 -21.15
CA ARG A 17 1.65 -4.70 -19.89
C ARG A 17 0.75 -4.47 -18.66
N THR A 18 0.97 -5.21 -17.58
CA THR A 18 0.27 -4.96 -16.30
C THR A 18 0.90 -3.79 -15.57
N LEU A 19 0.06 -2.95 -14.97
CA LEU A 19 0.53 -1.76 -14.24
C LEU A 19 1.46 -2.13 -13.09
N ILE A 20 1.19 -3.23 -12.36
CA ILE A 20 2.03 -3.64 -11.23
C ILE A 20 3.48 -3.92 -11.65
N ASN A 21 3.70 -4.61 -12.78
CA ASN A 21 5.05 -4.94 -13.26
C ASN A 21 5.81 -3.66 -13.62
N TYR A 22 5.16 -2.74 -14.33
CA TYR A 22 5.76 -1.45 -14.66
C TYR A 22 6.16 -0.66 -13.41
N LEU A 23 5.25 -0.56 -12.43
CA LEU A 23 5.50 0.21 -11.21
C LEU A 23 6.65 -0.37 -10.40
N ARG A 24 6.74 -1.70 -10.27
CA ARG A 24 7.76 -2.37 -9.46
C ARG A 24 9.08 -2.57 -10.18
N GLU A 25 9.05 -2.97 -11.45
CA GLU A 25 10.24 -3.39 -12.19
C GLU A 25 10.98 -2.24 -12.87
N GLU A 26 10.24 -1.21 -13.32
CA GLU A 26 10.84 -0.07 -14.04
C GLU A 26 10.86 1.21 -13.23
N CYS A 27 9.86 1.42 -12.36
CA CYS A 27 9.77 2.65 -11.56
C CYS A 27 10.28 2.47 -10.12
N ASP A 28 10.64 1.25 -9.68
CA ASP A 28 11.05 0.90 -8.31
C ASP A 28 10.06 1.37 -7.22
N LEU A 29 8.76 1.45 -7.56
CA LEU A 29 7.71 1.84 -6.62
C LEU A 29 7.25 0.62 -5.81
N THR A 30 7.98 0.34 -4.73
CA THR A 30 7.82 -0.87 -3.93
C THR A 30 6.62 -0.83 -2.98
N SER A 31 5.94 0.31 -2.81
CA SER A 31 4.67 0.38 -2.06
C SER A 31 3.58 -0.50 -2.69
N VAL A 32 3.67 -0.71 -4.00
CA VAL A 32 2.73 -1.54 -4.76
C VAL A 32 3.15 -3.00 -4.64
N LYS A 33 2.71 -3.68 -3.58
CA LYS A 33 3.14 -5.05 -3.26
C LYS A 33 2.40 -6.11 -4.10
N ASN A 34 3.15 -7.08 -4.64
CA ASN A 34 2.57 -8.22 -5.36
C ASN A 34 2.27 -9.38 -4.40
N GLY A 35 1.07 -9.39 -3.79
CA GLY A 35 0.68 -10.43 -2.85
C GLY A 35 0.00 -11.64 -3.48
N CYS A 36 -0.88 -11.45 -4.47
CA CYS A 36 -1.61 -12.55 -5.10
C CYS A 36 -1.51 -12.58 -6.65
N GLY A 37 -1.25 -11.45 -7.30
CA GLY A 37 -1.20 -11.35 -8.76
C GLY A 37 -2.55 -11.49 -9.49
N GLU A 38 -3.65 -11.74 -8.78
CA GLU A 38 -4.97 -12.12 -9.34
C GLU A 38 -6.13 -11.22 -8.91
N GLY A 39 -5.84 -10.05 -8.30
CA GLY A 39 -6.87 -9.09 -7.90
C GLY A 39 -7.59 -9.40 -6.59
N ALA A 40 -7.17 -10.38 -5.79
CA ALA A 40 -7.84 -10.75 -4.55
C ALA A 40 -7.42 -9.89 -3.34
N CYS A 41 -6.11 -9.81 -3.03
CA CYS A 41 -5.60 -9.37 -1.73
C CYS A 41 -5.55 -7.85 -1.49
N GLY A 42 -5.53 -7.02 -2.53
CA GLY A 42 -5.46 -5.57 -2.41
C GLY A 42 -4.13 -4.97 -1.93
N ALA A 43 -3.05 -5.78 -1.81
CA ALA A 43 -1.73 -5.26 -1.46
C ALA A 43 -1.15 -4.34 -2.54
N CYS A 44 -1.63 -4.45 -3.78
CA CYS A 44 -1.22 -3.67 -4.94
C CYS A 44 -2.15 -2.47 -5.23
N MET A 45 -2.87 -1.95 -4.26
CA MET A 45 -3.75 -0.79 -4.48
C MET A 45 -2.96 0.44 -4.91
N VAL A 46 -3.49 1.13 -5.91
CA VAL A 46 -3.08 2.47 -6.37
C VAL A 46 -4.32 3.35 -6.51
N LEU A 47 -4.18 4.66 -6.49
CA LEU A 47 -5.25 5.54 -6.92
C LEU A 47 -5.21 5.67 -8.45
N VAL A 48 -6.35 5.52 -9.08
CA VAL A 48 -6.58 5.84 -10.50
C VAL A 48 -7.66 6.91 -10.53
N ASP A 49 -7.33 8.12 -10.92
CA ASP A 49 -8.23 9.27 -10.88
C ASP A 49 -8.92 9.41 -9.50
N GLY A 50 -8.16 9.25 -8.41
CA GLY A 50 -8.64 9.31 -7.03
C GLY A 50 -9.41 8.07 -6.53
N LYS A 51 -9.52 7.00 -7.32
CA LYS A 51 -10.23 5.76 -6.95
C LYS A 51 -9.25 4.63 -6.68
N ALA A 52 -9.40 3.93 -5.55
CA ALA A 52 -8.58 2.76 -5.22
C ALA A 52 -8.81 1.63 -6.23
N THR A 53 -7.75 1.20 -6.89
CA THR A 53 -7.77 0.19 -7.95
C THR A 53 -6.59 -0.77 -7.78
N LYS A 54 -6.78 -2.04 -8.11
CA LYS A 54 -5.75 -3.09 -7.98
C LYS A 54 -4.85 -3.11 -9.20
N ALA A 55 -3.57 -2.78 -9.05
CA ALA A 55 -2.62 -2.66 -10.15
C ALA A 55 -2.29 -4.00 -10.83
N CYS A 56 -2.39 -5.14 -10.12
CA CYS A 56 -2.04 -6.45 -10.67
C CYS A 56 -2.98 -6.94 -11.80
N ILE A 57 -4.21 -6.46 -11.83
CA ILE A 57 -5.19 -6.80 -12.87
C ILE A 57 -5.44 -5.65 -13.84
N LEU A 58 -4.80 -4.50 -13.65
CA LEU A 58 -4.97 -3.32 -14.48
C LEU A 58 -3.92 -3.32 -15.60
N LYS A 59 -4.39 -3.41 -16.83
CA LYS A 59 -3.54 -3.37 -18.03
C LYS A 59 -3.37 -1.94 -18.54
N SER A 60 -2.28 -1.70 -19.24
CA SER A 60 -1.91 -0.39 -19.76
C SER A 60 -2.98 0.24 -20.67
N ASP A 61 -3.72 -0.53 -21.46
CA ASP A 61 -4.82 -0.05 -22.31
C ASP A 61 -5.96 0.63 -21.55
N LYS A 62 -6.06 0.40 -20.23
CA LYS A 62 -7.10 0.97 -19.35
C LYS A 62 -6.68 2.24 -18.61
N ILE A 63 -5.44 2.68 -18.77
CA ILE A 63 -4.88 3.80 -18.01
C ILE A 63 -4.45 4.99 -18.87
N GLU A 64 -4.71 4.96 -20.18
CA GLU A 64 -4.39 6.07 -21.06
C GLU A 64 -5.03 7.39 -20.58
N GLY A 65 -4.23 8.42 -20.48
CA GLY A 65 -4.64 9.76 -20.01
C GLY A 65 -5.02 9.86 -18.55
N LYS A 66 -4.92 8.77 -17.75
CA LYS A 66 -5.30 8.74 -16.33
C LYS A 66 -4.18 9.24 -15.43
N GLU A 67 -4.58 9.65 -14.23
CA GLU A 67 -3.66 9.95 -13.14
C GLU A 67 -3.55 8.77 -12.17
N ILE A 68 -2.35 8.22 -12.06
CA ILE A 68 -2.01 7.12 -11.14
C ILE A 68 -1.21 7.70 -9.98
N GLN A 69 -1.62 7.37 -8.76
CA GLN A 69 -0.89 7.76 -7.56
C GLN A 69 -0.63 6.55 -6.67
N THR A 70 0.60 6.39 -6.21
CA THR A 70 1.05 5.39 -5.24
C THR A 70 1.31 6.07 -3.88
N VAL A 71 1.71 5.31 -2.85
CA VAL A 71 2.05 5.87 -1.54
C VAL A 71 3.20 6.88 -1.65
N GLU A 72 4.18 6.59 -2.50
CA GLU A 72 5.33 7.47 -2.75
C GLU A 72 4.90 8.85 -3.30
N GLY A 73 3.79 8.90 -4.03
CA GLY A 73 3.22 10.12 -4.61
C GLY A 73 2.24 10.87 -3.70
N LEU A 74 1.97 10.39 -2.50
CA LEU A 74 1.14 11.12 -1.54
C LEU A 74 1.83 12.43 -1.10
N SER A 75 1.04 13.43 -0.75
CA SER A 75 1.58 14.67 -0.17
C SER A 75 2.33 14.39 1.14
N ASP A 76 3.34 15.22 1.47
CA ASP A 76 4.05 15.10 2.75
C ASP A 76 3.10 15.17 3.95
N ARG A 77 2.03 15.94 3.83
CA ARG A 77 0.99 16.03 4.84
C ARG A 77 0.26 14.70 5.01
N ASP A 78 -0.17 14.07 3.91
CA ASP A 78 -0.84 12.77 3.97
C ASP A 78 0.08 11.70 4.53
N LYS A 79 1.33 11.64 4.07
CA LYS A 79 2.34 10.70 4.57
C LYS A 79 2.49 10.80 6.09
N LYS A 80 2.71 12.01 6.61
CA LYS A 80 2.82 12.26 8.07
C LYS A 80 1.58 11.83 8.83
N VAL A 81 0.38 12.15 8.32
CA VAL A 81 -0.88 11.80 8.97
C VAL A 81 -1.08 10.28 9.01
N PHE A 82 -0.89 9.58 7.88
CA PHE A 82 -1.04 8.13 7.84
C PHE A 82 0.03 7.42 8.68
N ALA A 83 1.29 7.85 8.60
CA ALA A 83 2.38 7.30 9.40
C ALA A 83 2.06 7.41 10.90
N TYR A 84 1.66 8.59 11.36
CA TYR A 84 1.27 8.82 12.74
C TYR A 84 0.05 7.98 13.15
N ALA A 85 -1.05 8.06 12.40
CA ALA A 85 -2.31 7.41 12.77
C ALA A 85 -2.18 5.89 12.84
N PHE A 86 -1.52 5.27 11.85
CA PHE A 86 -1.31 3.82 11.81
C PHE A 86 -0.31 3.35 12.88
N SER A 87 0.75 4.12 13.14
CA SER A 87 1.69 3.84 14.22
C SER A 87 1.03 3.94 15.59
N LYS A 88 0.33 5.07 15.86
CA LYS A 88 -0.32 5.33 17.15
C LYS A 88 -1.44 4.34 17.45
N ALA A 89 -2.21 3.93 16.47
CA ALA A 89 -3.23 2.89 16.63
C ALA A 89 -2.64 1.47 16.78
N GLY A 90 -1.34 1.28 16.56
CA GLY A 90 -0.71 -0.04 16.52
C GLY A 90 -1.24 -0.90 15.36
N ALA A 91 -1.55 -0.27 14.22
CA ALA A 91 -2.17 -0.89 13.06
C ALA A 91 -1.16 -1.61 12.14
N VAL A 92 0.11 -1.61 12.47
CA VAL A 92 1.19 -2.20 11.67
C VAL A 92 1.79 -3.40 12.38
N GLN A 93 1.82 -4.55 11.68
CA GLN A 93 2.56 -5.74 12.11
C GLN A 93 3.62 -6.09 11.05
N CYS A 94 3.41 -7.07 10.17
CA CYS A 94 4.39 -7.33 9.11
C CYS A 94 4.51 -6.14 8.13
N GLY A 95 3.45 -5.34 7.95
CA GLY A 95 3.44 -4.13 7.13
C GLY A 95 3.13 -4.35 5.66
N PHE A 96 3.18 -5.59 5.15
CA PHE A 96 3.07 -5.89 3.71
C PHE A 96 1.77 -5.37 3.06
N CYS A 97 0.64 -5.44 3.75
CA CYS A 97 -0.65 -4.96 3.24
C CYS A 97 -0.91 -3.47 3.51
N ILE A 98 -0.13 -2.83 4.38
CA ILE A 98 -0.43 -1.49 4.89
C ILE A 98 -0.37 -0.41 3.82
N PRO A 99 0.62 -0.35 2.92
CA PRO A 99 0.62 0.64 1.83
C PRO A 99 -0.65 0.58 0.98
N GLY A 100 -1.12 -0.63 0.63
CA GLY A 100 -2.39 -0.80 -0.08
C GLY A 100 -3.61 -0.34 0.72
N MET A 101 -3.61 -0.50 2.04
CA MET A 101 -4.68 0.00 2.92
C MET A 101 -4.65 1.51 3.08
N VAL A 102 -3.46 2.12 3.11
CA VAL A 102 -3.28 3.58 3.08
C VAL A 102 -3.90 4.17 1.81
N ILE A 103 -3.66 3.57 0.65
CA ILE A 103 -4.28 3.98 -0.61
C ILE A 103 -5.81 3.84 -0.58
N SER A 104 -6.33 2.72 -0.06
CA SER A 104 -7.79 2.53 0.08
C SER A 104 -8.41 3.56 1.03
N ALA A 105 -7.74 3.84 2.15
CA ALA A 105 -8.14 4.88 3.09
C ALA A 105 -8.08 6.27 2.44
N LYS A 106 -7.00 6.59 1.71
CA LYS A 106 -6.88 7.87 1.00
C LYS A 106 -8.02 8.07 0.00
N ALA A 107 -8.38 7.04 -0.77
CA ALA A 107 -9.52 7.09 -1.69
C ALA A 107 -10.86 7.39 -0.99
N LEU A 108 -11.05 6.89 0.23
CA LEU A 108 -12.22 7.23 1.07
C LEU A 108 -12.14 8.68 1.53
N LEU A 109 -10.97 9.11 2.06
CA LEU A 109 -10.80 10.44 2.64
C LEU A 109 -10.79 11.57 1.60
N LEU A 110 -10.56 11.26 0.32
CA LEU A 110 -10.81 12.19 -0.79
C LEU A 110 -12.31 12.49 -0.99
N LYS A 111 -13.19 11.58 -0.56
CA LYS A 111 -14.65 11.75 -0.69
C LYS A 111 -15.27 12.37 0.56
N THR A 112 -14.81 11.96 1.73
CA THR A 112 -15.32 12.45 3.01
C THR A 112 -14.24 12.42 4.09
N LEU A 113 -14.10 13.49 4.83
CA LEU A 113 -13.22 13.58 6.00
C LEU A 113 -13.95 13.23 7.32
N ASN A 114 -15.21 12.81 7.23
CA ASN A 114 -15.98 12.36 8.39
C ASN A 114 -16.63 10.99 8.10
N PRO A 115 -15.83 9.95 7.77
CA PRO A 115 -16.37 8.64 7.47
C PRO A 115 -16.93 7.96 8.71
N THR A 116 -18.00 7.23 8.54
CA THR A 116 -18.51 6.29 9.54
C THR A 116 -17.62 5.04 9.57
N LEU A 117 -17.69 4.27 10.65
CA LEU A 117 -16.96 3.00 10.76
C LEU A 117 -17.33 2.02 9.63
N ASP A 118 -18.60 2.01 9.22
CA ASP A 118 -19.07 1.13 8.14
C ASP A 118 -18.52 1.56 6.78
N GLU A 119 -18.34 2.85 6.52
CA GLU A 119 -17.69 3.34 5.31
C GLU A 119 -16.21 2.98 5.30
N VAL A 120 -15.53 3.07 6.46
CA VAL A 120 -14.14 2.62 6.59
C VAL A 120 -14.02 1.12 6.30
N LYS A 121 -14.89 0.28 6.89
CA LYS A 121 -14.92 -1.16 6.62
C LYS A 121 -15.16 -1.47 5.15
N LYS A 122 -16.11 -0.79 4.50
CA LYS A 122 -16.38 -0.93 3.05
C LYS A 122 -15.17 -0.54 2.21
N ALA A 123 -14.49 0.56 2.55
CA ALA A 123 -13.30 0.99 1.81
C ALA A 123 -12.15 -0.01 1.92
N LEU A 124 -12.00 -0.68 3.06
CA LEU A 124 -10.96 -1.68 3.32
C LEU A 124 -11.34 -3.11 2.89
N MET A 125 -12.58 -3.36 2.49
CA MET A 125 -13.07 -4.72 2.15
C MET A 125 -12.27 -5.39 1.02
N GLY A 126 -11.66 -4.60 0.15
CA GLY A 126 -10.79 -5.09 -0.93
C GLY A 126 -9.36 -5.41 -0.51
N ASN A 127 -9.00 -5.24 0.78
CA ASN A 127 -7.65 -5.43 1.31
C ASN A 127 -7.63 -6.57 2.33
N ILE A 128 -6.71 -7.52 2.17
CA ILE A 128 -6.55 -8.66 3.08
C ILE A 128 -5.36 -8.42 4.01
N CYS A 129 -5.60 -8.51 5.32
CA CYS A 129 -4.57 -8.53 6.34
C CYS A 129 -4.65 -9.82 7.16
N ARG A 130 -3.55 -10.57 7.26
CA ARG A 130 -3.49 -11.81 8.04
C ARG A 130 -3.07 -11.57 9.50
N CYS A 131 -2.57 -10.38 9.84
CA CYS A 131 -1.88 -10.11 11.10
C CYS A 131 -2.75 -9.39 12.14
N THR A 132 -3.50 -8.34 11.75
CA THR A 132 -4.02 -7.31 12.65
C THR A 132 -5.43 -7.57 13.19
N GLY A 133 -6.26 -8.34 12.47
CA GLY A 133 -7.68 -8.46 12.76
C GLY A 133 -8.50 -7.19 12.47
N TYR A 134 -7.94 -6.24 11.72
CA TYR A 134 -8.56 -5.00 11.16
C TYR A 134 -8.92 -3.90 12.16
N VAL A 135 -9.39 -4.17 13.37
CA VAL A 135 -9.88 -3.15 14.33
C VAL A 135 -8.91 -1.98 14.53
N LYS A 136 -7.60 -2.27 14.62
CA LYS A 136 -6.59 -1.21 14.77
C LYS A 136 -6.40 -0.41 13.48
N ILE A 137 -6.56 -1.03 12.32
CA ILE A 137 -6.50 -0.35 11.02
C ILE A 137 -7.71 0.57 10.84
N GLU A 138 -8.90 0.10 11.18
CA GLU A 138 -10.12 0.90 11.16
C GLU A 138 -9.99 2.15 12.05
N LYS A 139 -9.47 1.97 13.28
CA LYS A 139 -9.16 3.08 14.19
C LYS A 139 -8.14 4.06 13.61
N ALA A 140 -7.10 3.54 12.93
CA ALA A 140 -6.09 4.39 12.28
C ALA A 140 -6.70 5.26 11.18
N VAL A 141 -7.59 4.70 10.35
CA VAL A 141 -8.27 5.45 9.29
C VAL A 141 -9.17 6.56 9.86
N LEU A 142 -9.93 6.25 10.92
CA LEU A 142 -10.78 7.25 11.61
C LEU A 142 -9.92 8.36 12.24
N MET A 143 -8.79 8.01 12.86
CA MET A 143 -7.84 8.97 13.42
C MET A 143 -7.22 9.86 12.32
N ALA A 144 -6.83 9.30 11.19
CA ALA A 144 -6.32 10.05 10.06
C ALA A 144 -7.37 11.03 9.52
N ALA A 145 -8.64 10.59 9.40
CA ALA A 145 -9.76 11.43 8.99
C ALA A 145 -9.95 12.63 9.92
N GLU A 146 -9.92 12.39 11.24
CA GLU A 146 -10.05 13.43 12.25
C GLU A 146 -8.92 14.47 12.15
N ILE A 147 -7.65 14.01 12.07
CA ILE A 147 -6.49 14.90 11.95
C ILE A 147 -6.59 15.77 10.69
N LEU A 148 -6.96 15.18 9.56
CA LEU A 148 -7.10 15.89 8.29
C LEU A 148 -8.27 16.90 8.33
N ARG A 149 -9.42 16.49 8.90
CA ARG A 149 -10.61 17.35 9.03
C ARG A 149 -10.34 18.58 9.88
N GLU A 150 -9.67 18.39 11.02
CA GLU A 150 -9.38 19.47 11.97
C GLU A 150 -8.11 20.24 11.61
N ASN A 151 -7.43 19.84 10.56
CA ASN A 151 -6.15 20.39 10.12
C ASN A 151 -5.11 20.49 11.26
N ARG A 152 -5.15 19.52 12.20
CA ARG A 152 -4.22 19.47 13.34
C ARG A 152 -2.81 19.16 12.90
N ASP A 153 -1.83 19.72 13.59
CA ASP A 153 -0.44 19.28 13.45
C ASP A 153 -0.29 17.85 13.93
N VAL A 154 0.52 17.10 13.21
CA VAL A 154 0.84 15.72 13.59
C VAL A 154 1.95 15.76 14.63
N PRO A 155 1.74 15.26 15.85
CA PRO A 155 2.78 15.21 16.85
C PRO A 155 3.97 14.38 16.37
N THR A 156 5.17 14.85 16.60
CA THR A 156 6.36 14.02 16.46
C THR A 156 6.33 13.01 17.61
N VAL A 157 6.33 11.72 17.29
CA VAL A 157 6.34 10.66 18.32
C VAL A 157 7.75 10.56 18.89
N PHE A 158 8.02 11.34 19.92
CA PHE A 158 9.22 11.16 20.74
C PHE A 158 8.89 10.21 21.89
N CYS A 159 9.48 9.02 21.84
CA CYS A 159 9.54 8.16 23.03
C CYS A 159 10.71 8.62 23.89
N LYS A 160 10.44 8.93 25.16
CA LYS A 160 11.47 9.29 26.15
C LYS A 160 12.20 8.08 26.70
N GLY A 161 11.77 6.86 26.36
CA GLY A 161 12.35 5.61 26.86
C GLY A 161 12.05 5.33 28.33
N ILE A 162 10.96 5.87 28.88
CA ILE A 162 10.57 5.70 30.26
C ILE A 162 9.69 4.45 30.39
N VAL A 163 9.91 3.64 31.42
CA VAL A 163 9.09 2.45 31.73
C VAL A 163 7.63 2.87 31.95
N GLY A 164 6.69 2.21 31.26
CA GLY A 164 5.26 2.52 31.31
C GLY A 164 4.79 3.52 30.25
N GLU A 165 5.69 4.09 29.45
CA GLU A 165 5.32 4.94 28.32
C GLU A 165 4.91 4.09 27.10
N GLU A 166 3.85 4.52 26.40
CA GLU A 166 3.48 3.91 25.11
C GLU A 166 4.54 4.22 24.05
N MET A 167 5.26 3.19 23.64
CA MET A 167 6.26 3.27 22.61
C MET A 167 5.70 2.79 21.27
N GLY A 168 5.80 3.62 20.24
CA GLY A 168 5.50 3.21 18.88
C GLY A 168 6.48 2.13 18.39
N ARG A 169 6.06 1.32 17.45
CA ARG A 169 6.94 0.37 16.76
C ARG A 169 8.03 1.14 16.00
N ILE A 170 9.31 0.77 16.18
CA ILE A 170 10.48 1.48 15.60
C ILE A 170 10.39 1.57 14.07
N ASP A 171 10.03 0.48 13.39
CA ASP A 171 9.95 0.37 11.93
C ASP A 171 8.54 0.63 11.37
N ALA A 172 7.66 1.31 12.12
CA ALA A 172 6.27 1.49 11.71
C ALA A 172 6.17 2.42 10.51
N GLU A 173 6.85 3.54 10.52
CA GLU A 173 6.81 4.55 9.46
C GLU A 173 7.32 3.97 8.14
N ASP A 174 8.49 3.33 8.16
CA ASP A 174 9.07 2.66 6.99
C ASP A 174 8.11 1.64 6.37
N LYS A 175 7.38 0.90 7.20
CA LYS A 175 6.38 -0.08 6.73
C LYS A 175 5.09 0.54 6.22
N ILE A 176 4.67 1.67 6.77
CA ILE A 176 3.46 2.38 6.35
C ILE A 176 3.70 3.07 5.01
N LEU A 177 4.86 3.72 4.87
CA LEU A 177 5.25 4.46 3.68
C LEU A 177 5.96 3.61 2.63
N ALA A 178 6.18 2.32 2.92
CA ALA A 178 6.87 1.35 2.07
C ALA A 178 8.36 1.69 1.81
N GLU A 179 8.99 2.38 2.74
CA GLU A 179 10.43 2.66 2.73
C GLU A 179 11.24 1.46 3.27
N GLY A 180 10.57 0.53 3.98
CA GLY A 180 11.17 -0.72 4.46
C GLY A 180 11.24 -1.78 3.37
N GLU A 181 12.40 -2.40 3.22
CA GLU A 181 12.68 -3.46 2.25
C GLU A 181 12.14 -4.82 2.69
N TYR A 182 11.50 -5.55 1.78
CA TYR A 182 11.14 -6.96 1.94
C TYR A 182 12.04 -7.82 1.04
N VAL A 183 12.13 -9.11 1.33
CA VAL A 183 12.98 -10.04 0.53
C VAL A 183 12.65 -9.98 -0.96
N ASP A 184 11.37 -9.77 -1.32
CA ASP A 184 10.91 -9.64 -2.71
C ASP A 184 11.32 -8.32 -3.39
N ASP A 185 11.72 -7.33 -2.60
CA ASP A 185 12.16 -6.02 -3.08
C ASP A 185 13.70 -5.96 -3.25
N MET A 186 14.44 -6.92 -2.67
CA MET A 186 15.91 -6.91 -2.65
C MET A 186 16.50 -7.21 -4.02
N LYS A 187 17.44 -6.38 -4.45
CA LYS A 187 18.21 -6.57 -5.69
C LYS A 187 19.70 -6.60 -5.33
N ILE A 188 20.29 -7.80 -5.30
CA ILE A 188 21.70 -7.99 -4.97
C ILE A 188 22.48 -8.29 -6.25
N ASN A 189 23.62 -7.64 -6.44
CA ASN A 189 24.44 -7.82 -7.63
C ASN A 189 24.92 -9.29 -7.72
N GLY A 190 24.68 -9.94 -8.87
CA GLY A 190 24.96 -11.36 -9.06
C GLY A 190 23.95 -12.33 -8.45
N MET A 191 22.79 -11.84 -7.96
CA MET A 191 21.72 -12.68 -7.44
C MET A 191 21.17 -13.62 -8.52
N ILE A 192 20.94 -14.88 -8.14
CA ILE A 192 20.24 -15.88 -8.97
C ILE A 192 18.86 -16.16 -8.40
N TYR A 193 17.91 -16.47 -9.27
CA TYR A 193 16.55 -16.79 -8.87
C TYR A 193 16.33 -18.30 -8.81
N GLY A 194 15.79 -18.79 -7.68
CA GLY A 194 15.37 -20.18 -7.51
C GLY A 194 13.87 -20.32 -7.78
N PHE A 195 13.50 -21.33 -8.55
CA PHE A 195 12.12 -21.65 -8.86
C PHE A 195 11.80 -23.11 -8.55
N ALA A 196 10.69 -23.36 -7.87
CA ALA A 196 10.20 -24.71 -7.58
C ALA A 196 9.25 -25.19 -8.69
N LEU A 197 9.72 -26.06 -9.57
CA LEU A 197 8.86 -26.71 -10.55
C LEU A 197 7.95 -27.72 -9.84
N ARG A 198 6.65 -27.47 -9.86
CA ARG A 198 5.65 -28.33 -9.21
C ARG A 198 4.97 -29.24 -10.23
N SER A 199 4.68 -30.48 -9.81
CA SER A 199 3.84 -31.41 -10.59
C SER A 199 2.41 -30.84 -10.75
N LYS A 200 1.83 -31.04 -11.93
CA LYS A 200 0.41 -30.77 -12.20
C LYS A 200 -0.52 -31.83 -11.59
N TYR A 201 0.05 -32.94 -11.12
CA TYR A 201 -0.69 -34.07 -10.58
C TYR A 201 -0.49 -34.18 -9.06
N PRO A 202 -1.55 -34.42 -8.28
CA PRO A 202 -1.44 -34.57 -6.82
C PRO A 202 -0.64 -35.81 -6.41
N ARG A 203 -0.54 -36.83 -7.30
CA ARG A 203 0.24 -38.05 -7.12
C ARG A 203 0.87 -38.43 -8.44
N ALA A 204 2.18 -38.60 -8.46
CA ALA A 204 2.94 -39.03 -9.65
C ALA A 204 4.21 -39.78 -9.26
N LEU A 205 4.69 -40.63 -10.17
CA LEU A 205 6.03 -41.22 -10.07
C LEU A 205 7.01 -40.28 -10.78
N VAL A 206 8.06 -39.88 -10.07
CA VAL A 206 9.16 -39.10 -10.62
C VAL A 206 10.15 -40.09 -11.20
N LYS A 207 10.47 -39.97 -12.51
CA LYS A 207 11.46 -40.76 -13.22
C LYS A 207 12.74 -39.97 -13.41
#